data_645d86056e8d231690432bbc1fc1b3db
#
_entry.id   645d86056e8d231690432bbc1fc1b3db
#
_cell.length_a   1.000
_cell.length_b   1.000
_cell.length_c   1.000
_cell.angle_alpha   90.00
_cell.angle_beta   90.00
_cell.angle_gamma   90.00
#
_symmetry.space_group_name_H-M   'P 1'
#
loop_
_entity.id
_entity.type
_entity.pdbx_description
1 polymer ?
#
loop_
_entity_poly.entity_id
_entity_poly.type
_entity_poly.pdbx_seq_one_letter_code
_entity_poly.pdbx_strand_id
1 'polypeptide(L)'
;FYLQNMYQKYIDGTGIDSLVSEVVRIYEDSQRQNTYENLSMEYEDCIEKIVMRLISLNKNKKLLEDMPYIRFLDMAVVFYCLVSNDEDGISSIRITNEVAKEWQTDTRELYTLALKNSERIFEEKIMPMSEVIGMFDVQLQEMGLKKTALKRECLYEPYVVTNNMGINGASVILYQDIFKRLAEKIGGDFYILPSSIHEVLAMSAKAGLTKEELKNMVKEVNDNCLLPDEYLSDSVYRYNKTFNSLEIVA
;
A
#
# COMPACT_ATOMS: atom_id res chain seq x y z
N PHE A 1 8.34 -6.38 -12.63
CA PHE A 1 9.76 -6.76 -12.69
C PHE A 1 10.58 -5.63 -12.10
N TYR A 2 11.22 -5.86 -10.95
CA TYR A 2 12.02 -4.84 -10.26
C TYR A 2 13.49 -4.98 -10.67
N LEU A 3 14.04 -3.92 -11.23
CA LEU A 3 15.46 -3.89 -11.69
C LEU A 3 16.47 -3.71 -10.54
N GLN A 4 16.03 -3.46 -9.31
CA GLN A 4 16.90 -3.25 -8.15
C GLN A 4 17.91 -4.40 -7.95
N ASN A 5 17.45 -5.64 -8.03
CA ASN A 5 18.32 -6.81 -7.89
C ASN A 5 19.38 -6.86 -8.99
N MET A 6 19.04 -6.44 -10.22
CA MET A 6 19.97 -6.36 -11.32
C MET A 6 20.98 -5.24 -11.14
N TYR A 7 20.52 -4.09 -10.61
CA TYR A 7 21.40 -2.98 -10.28
C TYR A 7 22.40 -3.35 -9.18
N GLN A 8 21.95 -4.07 -8.14
CA GLN A 8 22.85 -4.55 -7.09
C GLN A 8 23.92 -5.50 -7.66
N LYS A 9 23.54 -6.47 -8.48
CA LYS A 9 24.48 -7.37 -9.16
C LYS A 9 25.48 -6.61 -10.04
N TYR A 10 25.05 -5.50 -10.67
CA TYR A 10 25.92 -4.63 -11.45
C TYR A 10 26.96 -3.94 -10.56
N ILE A 11 26.55 -3.38 -9.42
CA ILE A 11 27.46 -2.78 -8.42
C ILE A 11 28.43 -3.82 -7.88
N ASP A 12 27.99 -5.06 -7.67
CA ASP A 12 28.82 -6.19 -7.20
C ASP A 12 29.76 -6.74 -8.29
N GLY A 13 29.77 -6.10 -9.50
CA GLY A 13 30.73 -6.39 -10.56
C GLY A 13 30.25 -7.36 -11.65
N THR A 14 28.96 -7.71 -11.68
CA THR A 14 28.40 -8.52 -12.79
C THR A 14 28.35 -7.70 -14.08
N GLY A 15 28.89 -8.24 -15.16
CA GLY A 15 28.92 -7.55 -16.46
C GLY A 15 27.52 -7.29 -17.02
N ILE A 16 27.36 -6.16 -17.69
CA ILE A 16 26.07 -5.71 -18.28
C ILE A 16 25.48 -6.77 -19.21
N ASP A 17 26.28 -7.42 -20.05
CA ASP A 17 25.79 -8.43 -21.00
C ASP A 17 25.19 -9.66 -20.32
N SER A 18 25.74 -10.06 -19.16
CA SER A 18 25.21 -11.14 -18.33
C SER A 18 23.87 -10.75 -17.70
N LEU A 19 23.76 -9.51 -17.23
CA LEU A 19 22.51 -8.97 -16.66
C LEU A 19 21.41 -8.84 -17.71
N VAL A 20 21.75 -8.35 -18.90
CA VAL A 20 20.80 -8.30 -20.04
C VAL A 20 20.33 -9.70 -20.40
N SER A 21 21.23 -10.68 -20.47
CA SER A 21 20.88 -12.08 -20.76
C SER A 21 19.96 -12.67 -19.67
N GLU A 22 20.20 -12.35 -18.41
CA GLU A 22 19.35 -12.77 -17.28
C GLU A 22 17.96 -12.13 -17.39
N VAL A 23 17.86 -10.83 -17.68
CA VAL A 23 16.57 -10.12 -17.88
C VAL A 23 15.81 -10.72 -19.06
N VAL A 24 16.47 -10.96 -20.20
CA VAL A 24 15.84 -11.59 -21.37
C VAL A 24 15.32 -12.98 -21.02
N ARG A 25 16.10 -13.80 -20.31
CA ARG A 25 15.68 -15.13 -19.88
C ARG A 25 14.44 -15.06 -18.97
N ILE A 26 14.44 -14.18 -17.96
CA ILE A 26 13.28 -14.00 -17.06
C ILE A 26 12.05 -13.55 -17.87
N TYR A 27 12.23 -12.64 -18.83
CA TYR A 27 11.15 -12.21 -19.72
C TYR A 27 10.62 -13.35 -20.57
N GLU A 28 11.51 -14.14 -21.22
CA GLU A 28 11.12 -15.31 -22.02
C GLU A 28 10.45 -16.40 -21.18
N ASP A 29 10.95 -16.66 -19.97
CA ASP A 29 10.35 -17.62 -19.04
C ASP A 29 8.97 -17.15 -18.59
N SER A 30 8.79 -15.84 -18.33
CA SER A 30 7.50 -15.26 -18.03
C SER A 30 6.51 -15.35 -19.20
N GLN A 31 6.99 -15.22 -20.43
CA GLN A 31 6.17 -15.43 -21.63
C GLN A 31 5.82 -16.91 -21.85
N ARG A 32 6.71 -17.86 -21.51
CA ARG A 32 6.44 -19.30 -21.59
C ARG A 32 5.53 -19.80 -20.49
N GLN A 33 5.62 -19.19 -19.30
CA GLN A 33 4.72 -19.44 -18.18
C GLN A 33 3.41 -18.63 -18.31
N ASN A 34 3.15 -18.06 -19.49
CA ASN A 34 1.98 -17.23 -19.72
C ASN A 34 0.68 -18.02 -19.51
N THR A 35 0.39 -18.30 -18.24
CA THR A 35 -0.87 -18.78 -17.71
C THR A 35 -1.98 -17.74 -17.99
N TYR A 36 -1.59 -16.56 -18.48
CA TYR A 36 -2.50 -15.45 -18.78
C TYR A 36 -3.33 -15.67 -20.06
N GLU A 37 -2.94 -16.55 -20.98
CA GLU A 37 -3.73 -16.89 -22.17
C GLU A 37 -5.07 -17.59 -21.85
N ASN A 38 -5.26 -18.08 -20.61
CA ASN A 38 -6.48 -18.71 -20.13
C ASN A 38 -7.09 -17.98 -18.91
N LEU A 39 -6.67 -16.75 -18.61
CA LEU A 39 -7.31 -15.96 -17.56
C LEU A 39 -8.67 -15.49 -18.07
N SER A 40 -9.71 -16.16 -17.59
CA SER A 40 -11.05 -15.64 -17.77
C SER A 40 -11.16 -14.30 -17.03
N MET A 41 -11.48 -13.24 -17.76
CA MET A 41 -11.90 -11.94 -17.24
C MET A 41 -13.42 -11.82 -17.26
N GLU A 42 -14.12 -12.97 -17.24
CA GLU A 42 -15.57 -12.96 -17.08
C GLU A 42 -15.94 -12.47 -15.67
N TYR A 43 -17.02 -11.73 -15.57
CA TYR A 43 -17.44 -11.11 -14.32
C TYR A 43 -17.60 -12.12 -13.18
N GLU A 44 -18.24 -13.26 -13.48
CA GLU A 44 -18.48 -14.34 -12.53
C GLU A 44 -17.21 -14.93 -11.94
N ASP A 45 -16.13 -15.00 -12.72
CA ASP A 45 -14.84 -15.52 -12.28
C ASP A 45 -14.03 -14.50 -11.46
N CYS A 46 -14.34 -13.21 -11.64
CA CYS A 46 -13.65 -12.10 -10.99
C CYS A 46 -14.35 -11.60 -9.71
N ILE A 47 -15.65 -11.81 -9.56
CA ILE A 47 -16.49 -11.20 -8.52
C ILE A 47 -15.94 -11.38 -7.09
N GLU A 48 -15.40 -12.55 -6.75
CA GLU A 48 -14.79 -12.85 -5.44
C GLU A 48 -13.31 -12.45 -5.33
N LYS A 49 -12.73 -11.91 -6.41
CA LYS A 49 -11.30 -11.54 -6.53
C LYS A 49 -11.10 -10.05 -6.78
N ILE A 50 -12.19 -9.28 -6.93
CA ILE A 50 -12.11 -7.83 -7.06
C ILE A 50 -11.65 -7.26 -5.73
N VAL A 51 -10.53 -6.52 -5.76
CA VAL A 51 -9.94 -5.86 -4.60
C VAL A 51 -9.66 -4.40 -4.89
N MET A 52 -9.49 -3.59 -3.84
CA MET A 52 -9.19 -2.18 -3.98
C MET A 52 -7.76 -1.85 -3.65
N ARG A 53 -7.26 -0.75 -4.24
CA ARG A 53 -6.01 -0.10 -3.88
C ARG A 53 -6.21 1.39 -3.72
N LEU A 54 -5.45 1.95 -2.79
CA LEU A 54 -5.39 3.40 -2.58
C LEU A 54 -4.14 3.93 -3.26
N ILE A 55 -4.31 4.93 -4.14
CA ILE A 55 -3.23 5.55 -4.90
C ILE A 55 -3.35 7.08 -4.85
N SER A 56 -2.25 7.76 -5.17
CA SER A 56 -2.27 9.23 -5.29
C SER A 56 -3.16 9.70 -6.43
N LEU A 57 -4.14 10.55 -6.14
CA LEU A 57 -5.00 11.16 -7.15
C LEU A 57 -4.18 12.04 -8.12
N ASN A 58 -3.25 12.83 -7.57
CA ASN A 58 -2.50 13.81 -8.36
C ASN A 58 -1.43 13.18 -9.26
N LYS A 59 -0.74 12.15 -8.76
CA LYS A 59 0.33 11.47 -9.51
C LYS A 59 -0.19 10.52 -10.58
N ASN A 60 -1.45 10.06 -10.45
CA ASN A 60 -2.04 9.04 -11.31
C ASN A 60 -3.16 9.57 -12.23
N LYS A 61 -3.22 10.90 -12.50
CA LYS A 61 -4.30 11.49 -13.31
C LYS A 61 -4.51 10.79 -14.66
N LYS A 62 -3.42 10.51 -15.39
CA LYS A 62 -3.48 9.83 -16.68
C LYS A 62 -4.01 8.39 -16.57
N LEU A 63 -3.61 7.67 -15.53
CA LEU A 63 -4.10 6.32 -15.25
C LEU A 63 -5.59 6.32 -14.94
N LEU A 64 -6.05 7.31 -14.16
CA LEU A 64 -7.44 7.46 -13.73
C LEU A 64 -8.42 7.86 -14.86
N GLU A 65 -7.92 8.31 -16.02
CA GLU A 65 -8.76 8.53 -17.21
C GLU A 65 -9.35 7.22 -17.74
N ASP A 66 -8.65 6.10 -17.53
CA ASP A 66 -9.03 4.78 -18.05
C ASP A 66 -9.56 3.82 -16.96
N MET A 67 -9.69 4.26 -15.71
CA MET A 67 -10.12 3.41 -14.61
C MET A 67 -11.33 3.97 -13.88
N PRO A 68 -12.31 3.12 -13.49
CA PRO A 68 -13.30 3.52 -12.50
C PRO A 68 -12.61 3.75 -11.16
N TYR A 69 -12.90 4.88 -10.51
CA TYR A 69 -12.34 5.19 -9.21
C TYR A 69 -13.30 5.96 -8.31
N ILE A 70 -13.05 5.91 -7.01
CA ILE A 70 -13.73 6.76 -6.01
C ILE A 70 -12.68 7.69 -5.40
N ARG A 71 -13.00 8.97 -5.36
CA ARG A 71 -12.14 9.93 -4.67
C ARG A 71 -12.25 9.77 -3.16
N PHE A 72 -11.12 9.62 -2.50
CA PHE A 72 -10.97 9.62 -1.05
C PHE A 72 -9.96 10.70 -0.64
N LEU A 73 -10.46 11.87 -0.25
CA LEU A 73 -9.67 13.07 0.02
C LEU A 73 -8.84 13.50 -1.21
N ASP A 74 -7.50 13.45 -1.12
CA ASP A 74 -6.56 13.70 -2.22
C ASP A 74 -6.00 12.40 -2.84
N MET A 75 -6.61 11.28 -2.49
CA MET A 75 -6.31 9.94 -3.00
C MET A 75 -7.44 9.40 -3.86
N ALA A 76 -7.17 8.32 -4.58
CA ALA A 76 -8.13 7.58 -5.39
C ALA A 76 -8.17 6.11 -5.00
N VAL A 77 -9.37 5.56 -4.80
CA VAL A 77 -9.63 4.13 -4.65
C VAL A 77 -9.85 3.55 -6.03
N VAL A 78 -9.01 2.62 -6.44
CA VAL A 78 -9.05 1.92 -7.73
C VAL A 78 -9.23 0.42 -7.56
N PHE A 79 -9.64 -0.29 -8.60
CA PHE A 79 -10.06 -1.68 -8.52
C PHE A 79 -9.18 -2.58 -9.38
N TYR A 80 -8.90 -3.77 -8.85
CA TYR A 80 -8.10 -4.80 -9.50
C TYR A 80 -8.77 -6.17 -9.32
N CYS A 81 -8.63 -7.04 -10.31
CA CYS A 81 -8.94 -8.47 -10.16
C CYS A 81 -7.66 -9.23 -9.82
N LEU A 82 -7.66 -9.96 -8.71
CA LEU A 82 -6.54 -10.81 -8.30
C LEU A 82 -6.42 -12.01 -9.25
N VAL A 83 -5.20 -12.27 -9.68
CA VAL A 83 -4.81 -13.44 -10.47
C VAL A 83 -4.19 -14.50 -9.56
N SER A 84 -3.21 -14.10 -8.76
CA SER A 84 -2.59 -14.93 -7.72
C SER A 84 -2.32 -14.11 -6.46
N ASN A 85 -2.31 -14.80 -5.33
CA ASN A 85 -1.93 -14.29 -4.03
C ASN A 85 -1.29 -15.45 -3.26
N ASP A 86 0.02 -15.59 -3.39
CA ASP A 86 0.82 -16.69 -2.87
C ASP A 86 2.14 -16.18 -2.25
N GLU A 87 3.01 -17.10 -1.86
CA GLU A 87 4.31 -16.77 -1.23
C GLU A 87 5.24 -16.00 -2.16
N ASP A 88 5.07 -16.10 -3.49
CA ASP A 88 5.87 -15.38 -4.49
C ASP A 88 5.37 -13.94 -4.70
N GLY A 89 4.17 -13.60 -4.18
CA GLY A 89 3.61 -12.25 -4.21
C GLY A 89 2.16 -12.16 -4.69
N ILE A 90 1.77 -10.93 -5.05
CA ILE A 90 0.41 -10.61 -5.52
C ILE A 90 0.46 -10.25 -7.01
N SER A 91 -0.22 -11.02 -7.83
CA SER A 91 -0.47 -10.68 -9.23
C SER A 91 -1.92 -10.25 -9.43
N SER A 92 -2.16 -9.20 -10.19
CA SER A 92 -3.50 -8.64 -10.38
C SER A 92 -3.60 -7.84 -11.68
N ILE A 93 -4.80 -7.81 -12.25
CA ILE A 93 -5.13 -7.07 -13.46
C ILE A 93 -5.98 -5.88 -13.08
N ARG A 94 -5.71 -4.71 -13.68
CA ARG A 94 -6.50 -3.49 -13.49
C ARG A 94 -7.88 -3.66 -14.11
N ILE A 95 -8.91 -3.18 -13.40
CA ILE A 95 -10.25 -3.05 -13.96
C ILE A 95 -10.34 -1.69 -14.64
N THR A 96 -10.40 -1.71 -15.98
CA THR A 96 -10.54 -0.49 -16.79
C THR A 96 -12.02 -0.09 -16.94
N ASN A 97 -12.26 1.11 -17.45
CA ASN A 97 -13.61 1.56 -17.79
C ASN A 97 -14.26 0.66 -18.85
N GLU A 98 -13.46 0.09 -19.76
CA GLU A 98 -13.94 -0.85 -20.77
C GLU A 98 -14.39 -2.16 -20.13
N VAL A 99 -13.58 -2.76 -19.27
CA VAL A 99 -13.91 -3.98 -18.53
C VAL A 99 -15.15 -3.78 -17.67
N ALA A 100 -15.23 -2.68 -16.91
CA ALA A 100 -16.41 -2.37 -16.10
C ALA A 100 -17.69 -2.25 -16.95
N LYS A 101 -17.58 -1.67 -18.14
CA LYS A 101 -18.70 -1.57 -19.10
C LYS A 101 -19.11 -2.94 -19.66
N GLU A 102 -18.16 -3.80 -20.01
CA GLU A 102 -18.46 -5.17 -20.46
C GLU A 102 -19.16 -5.98 -19.38
N TRP A 103 -18.72 -5.83 -18.13
CA TRP A 103 -19.33 -6.45 -16.95
C TRP A 103 -20.69 -5.84 -16.57
N GLN A 104 -21.09 -4.73 -17.21
CA GLN A 104 -22.31 -3.98 -16.89
C GLN A 104 -22.37 -3.56 -15.41
N THR A 105 -21.22 -3.32 -14.78
CA THR A 105 -21.08 -2.91 -13.39
C THR A 105 -20.72 -1.43 -13.28
N ASP A 106 -21.10 -0.82 -12.16
CA ASP A 106 -20.74 0.57 -11.88
C ASP A 106 -19.65 0.67 -10.77
N THR A 107 -19.11 1.86 -10.61
CA THR A 107 -18.04 2.13 -9.62
C THR A 107 -18.48 1.85 -8.19
N ARG A 108 -19.78 2.00 -7.86
CA ARG A 108 -20.31 1.75 -6.51
C ARG A 108 -20.38 0.24 -6.21
N GLU A 109 -20.82 -0.52 -7.21
CA GLU A 109 -20.85 -1.98 -7.11
C GLU A 109 -19.44 -2.54 -6.98
N LEU A 110 -18.51 -2.08 -7.83
CA LEU A 110 -17.08 -2.43 -7.72
C LEU A 110 -16.51 -2.13 -6.33
N TYR A 111 -16.84 -0.97 -5.77
CA TYR A 111 -16.39 -0.59 -4.42
C TYR A 111 -16.94 -1.53 -3.35
N THR A 112 -18.22 -1.87 -3.44
CA THR A 112 -18.86 -2.75 -2.45
C THR A 112 -18.24 -4.15 -2.46
N LEU A 113 -18.00 -4.70 -3.65
CA LEU A 113 -17.33 -5.99 -3.82
C LEU A 113 -15.87 -5.93 -3.37
N ALA A 114 -15.15 -4.90 -3.82
CA ALA A 114 -13.75 -4.72 -3.48
C ALA A 114 -13.51 -4.55 -1.98
N LEU A 115 -14.38 -3.79 -1.29
CA LEU A 115 -14.30 -3.63 0.16
C LEU A 115 -14.46 -4.98 0.86
N LYS A 116 -15.54 -5.70 0.58
CA LYS A 116 -15.82 -7.02 1.16
C LYS A 116 -14.68 -8.01 0.92
N ASN A 117 -14.18 -8.07 -0.33
CA ASN A 117 -13.12 -9.02 -0.68
C ASN A 117 -11.77 -8.61 -0.08
N SER A 118 -11.45 -7.31 -0.07
CA SER A 118 -10.19 -6.82 0.50
C SER A 118 -10.12 -7.09 2.00
N GLU A 119 -11.19 -6.85 2.76
CA GLU A 119 -11.25 -7.20 4.20
C GLU A 119 -11.05 -8.69 4.47
N ARG A 120 -11.56 -9.55 3.58
CA ARG A 120 -11.44 -11.01 3.69
C ARG A 120 -10.07 -11.55 3.28
N ILE A 121 -9.48 -10.99 2.21
CA ILE A 121 -8.24 -11.52 1.60
C ILE A 121 -7.01 -10.86 2.23
N PHE A 122 -7.10 -9.57 2.52
CA PHE A 122 -6.04 -8.74 3.06
C PHE A 122 -6.40 -8.26 4.46
N GLU A 123 -6.30 -9.16 5.44
CA GLU A 123 -6.62 -8.86 6.82
C GLU A 123 -5.80 -7.66 7.33
N GLU A 124 -6.45 -6.79 8.09
CA GLU A 124 -5.79 -5.62 8.68
C GLU A 124 -4.68 -6.03 9.66
N LYS A 125 -3.60 -5.27 9.64
CA LYS A 125 -2.50 -5.39 10.57
C LYS A 125 -2.17 -4.02 11.18
N ILE A 126 -2.33 -3.91 12.50
CA ILE A 126 -2.07 -2.68 13.24
C ILE A 126 -1.03 -3.01 14.30
N MET A 127 0.19 -2.55 14.11
CA MET A 127 1.35 -2.86 14.97
C MET A 127 1.96 -1.58 15.54
N PRO A 128 2.43 -1.59 16.80
CA PRO A 128 3.29 -0.53 17.29
C PRO A 128 4.58 -0.44 16.45
N MET A 129 5.10 0.76 16.24
CA MET A 129 6.35 0.96 15.48
C MET A 129 7.52 0.19 16.10
N SER A 130 7.59 0.06 17.43
CA SER A 130 8.62 -0.72 18.10
C SER A 130 8.61 -2.20 17.75
N GLU A 131 7.42 -2.77 17.50
CA GLU A 131 7.28 -4.15 17.07
C GLU A 131 7.82 -4.34 15.65
N VAL A 132 7.49 -3.40 14.74
CA VAL A 132 8.01 -3.40 13.36
C VAL A 132 9.53 -3.29 13.35
N ILE A 133 10.09 -2.36 14.14
CA ILE A 133 11.55 -2.19 14.28
C ILE A 133 12.17 -3.47 14.85
N GLY A 134 11.53 -4.10 15.85
CA GLY A 134 11.99 -5.35 16.44
C GLY A 134 12.05 -6.50 15.42
N MET A 135 11.08 -6.60 14.52
CA MET A 135 11.10 -7.58 13.41
C MET A 135 12.28 -7.35 12.47
N PHE A 136 12.51 -6.09 12.08
CA PHE A 136 13.67 -5.72 11.26
C PHE A 136 14.99 -6.02 11.96
N ASP A 137 15.12 -5.73 13.24
CA ASP A 137 16.34 -6.01 14.03
C ASP A 137 16.65 -7.51 14.08
N VAL A 138 15.64 -8.37 14.18
CA VAL A 138 15.82 -9.84 14.12
C VAL A 138 16.32 -10.25 12.73
N GLN A 139 15.69 -9.74 11.67
CA GLN A 139 16.07 -10.04 10.29
C GLN A 139 17.50 -9.56 9.97
N LEU A 140 17.88 -8.35 10.40
CA LEU A 140 19.24 -7.83 10.27
C LEU A 140 20.25 -8.71 11.03
N GLN A 141 19.90 -9.20 12.22
CA GLN A 141 20.76 -10.06 13.01
C GLN A 141 20.99 -11.43 12.34
N GLU A 142 19.95 -12.02 11.74
CA GLU A 142 20.06 -13.25 10.93
C GLU A 142 20.97 -13.06 9.72
N MET A 143 21.00 -11.86 9.12
CA MET A 143 21.89 -11.48 8.04
C MET A 143 23.31 -11.07 8.50
N GLY A 144 23.61 -11.13 9.79
CA GLY A 144 24.89 -10.74 10.37
C GLY A 144 25.14 -9.22 10.46
N LEU A 145 24.10 -8.41 10.30
CA LEU A 145 24.16 -6.94 10.36
C LEU A 145 23.86 -6.42 11.78
N LYS A 146 24.27 -5.16 12.06
CA LYS A 146 24.08 -4.55 13.38
C LYS A 146 22.62 -4.09 13.57
N LYS A 147 22.10 -4.24 14.80
CA LYS A 147 20.79 -3.73 15.20
C LYS A 147 20.66 -2.23 15.04
N THR A 148 19.45 -1.79 14.69
CA THR A 148 19.10 -0.37 14.63
C THR A 148 19.08 0.22 16.05
N ALA A 149 19.83 1.29 16.30
CA ALA A 149 19.95 1.90 17.64
C ALA A 149 18.73 2.79 18.03
N LEU A 150 17.52 2.44 17.58
CA LEU A 150 16.30 3.21 17.84
C LEU A 150 15.62 2.81 19.15
N LYS A 151 16.29 3.07 20.28
CA LYS A 151 15.62 3.15 21.59
C LYS A 151 15.23 4.60 21.87
N ARG A 152 14.07 5.04 21.38
CA ARG A 152 13.36 6.16 21.99
C ARG A 152 12.11 5.60 22.67
N GLU A 153 12.06 5.71 23.99
CA GLU A 153 10.81 5.59 24.73
C GLU A 153 9.92 6.77 24.30
N CYS A 154 9.10 6.53 23.28
CA CYS A 154 8.12 7.51 22.84
C CYS A 154 6.86 7.29 23.67
N LEU A 155 6.45 8.29 24.46
CA LEU A 155 5.23 8.23 25.27
C LEU A 155 3.97 7.99 24.43
N TYR A 156 4.01 8.40 23.16
CA TYR A 156 2.95 8.22 22.16
C TYR A 156 3.53 7.56 20.93
N GLU A 157 3.71 6.26 21.03
CA GLU A 157 4.25 5.45 19.95
C GLU A 157 3.30 5.42 18.74
N PRO A 158 3.81 5.64 17.50
CA PRO A 158 3.01 5.48 16.29
C PRO A 158 2.64 4.01 16.04
N TYR A 159 1.50 3.80 15.41
CA TYR A 159 1.09 2.50 14.89
C TYR A 159 1.28 2.47 13.38
N VAL A 160 1.85 1.39 12.87
CA VAL A 160 1.85 1.05 11.44
C VAL A 160 0.53 0.36 11.14
N VAL A 161 -0.19 0.88 10.15
CA VAL A 161 -1.45 0.34 9.66
C VAL A 161 -1.24 -0.16 8.24
N THR A 162 -1.34 -1.46 8.07
CA THR A 162 -1.12 -2.17 6.81
C THR A 162 -2.00 -3.43 6.77
N ASN A 163 -1.78 -4.32 5.83
CA ASN A 163 -2.42 -5.63 5.77
C ASN A 163 -1.42 -6.77 6.10
N ASN A 164 -1.94 -8.00 6.16
CA ASN A 164 -1.16 -9.20 6.45
C ASN A 164 -0.04 -9.48 5.42
N MET A 165 -0.16 -8.97 4.18
CA MET A 165 0.83 -9.15 3.11
C MET A 165 1.88 -8.02 3.05
N GLY A 166 1.63 -6.86 3.68
CA GLY A 166 2.49 -5.67 3.56
C GLY A 166 2.54 -5.06 2.16
N ILE A 167 1.59 -5.40 1.29
CA ILE A 167 1.53 -4.91 -0.11
C ILE A 167 0.20 -4.21 -0.34
N ASN A 168 0.24 -2.94 -0.83
CA ASN A 168 -0.93 -2.08 -1.01
C ASN A 168 -1.78 -1.91 0.27
N GLY A 169 -1.16 -2.08 1.44
CA GLY A 169 -1.83 -2.12 2.74
C GLY A 169 -2.35 -0.77 3.23
N ALA A 170 -1.95 0.36 2.64
CA ALA A 170 -2.56 1.66 2.92
C ALA A 170 -4.09 1.64 2.70
N SER A 171 -4.58 0.76 1.83
CA SER A 171 -6.02 0.56 1.57
C SER A 171 -6.82 0.11 2.80
N VAL A 172 -6.18 -0.40 3.84
CA VAL A 172 -6.80 -0.79 5.12
C VAL A 172 -7.53 0.39 5.78
N ILE A 173 -7.11 1.64 5.53
CA ILE A 173 -7.84 2.81 6.07
C ILE A 173 -9.25 2.99 5.49
N LEU A 174 -9.61 2.22 4.45
CA LEU A 174 -10.96 2.20 3.86
C LEU A 174 -11.87 1.13 4.49
N TYR A 175 -11.33 0.24 5.35
CA TYR A 175 -12.08 -0.86 5.95
C TYR A 175 -13.12 -0.36 6.95
N GLN A 176 -14.18 -1.15 7.10
CA GLN A 176 -15.29 -0.77 7.97
C GLN A 176 -14.82 -0.52 9.40
N ASP A 177 -15.22 0.61 9.97
CA ASP A 177 -14.93 1.02 11.35
C ASP A 177 -13.44 1.09 11.76
N ILE A 178 -12.50 1.03 10.79
CA ILE A 178 -11.05 1.07 11.06
C ILE A 178 -10.64 2.27 11.92
N PHE A 179 -11.18 3.45 11.64
CA PHE A 179 -10.85 4.66 12.39
C PHE A 179 -11.35 4.61 13.83
N LYS A 180 -12.49 3.97 14.10
CA LYS A 180 -13.01 3.79 15.47
C LYS A 180 -12.09 2.85 16.25
N ARG A 181 -11.70 1.71 15.63
CA ARG A 181 -10.77 0.74 16.25
C ARG A 181 -9.41 1.38 16.53
N LEU A 182 -8.87 2.17 15.59
CA LEU A 182 -7.64 2.93 15.79
C LEU A 182 -7.80 3.96 16.94
N ALA A 183 -8.91 4.71 16.98
CA ALA A 183 -9.17 5.68 18.03
C ALA A 183 -9.32 5.05 19.42
N GLU A 184 -9.83 3.83 19.51
CA GLU A 184 -9.89 3.05 20.75
C GLU A 184 -8.49 2.61 21.17
N LYS A 185 -7.70 2.06 20.24
CA LYS A 185 -6.33 1.58 20.48
C LYS A 185 -5.37 2.71 20.87
N ILE A 186 -5.48 3.87 20.23
CA ILE A 186 -4.65 5.07 20.47
C ILE A 186 -5.13 5.87 21.69
N GLY A 187 -6.41 5.75 22.04
CA GLY A 187 -7.01 6.44 23.19
C GLY A 187 -7.48 7.87 22.89
N GLY A 188 -7.94 8.16 21.67
CA GLY A 188 -8.49 9.47 21.28
C GLY A 188 -8.32 9.83 19.82
N ASP A 189 -8.30 11.13 19.52
CA ASP A 189 -8.01 11.67 18.20
C ASP A 189 -6.59 11.30 17.76
N PHE A 190 -6.39 11.15 16.47
CA PHE A 190 -5.07 10.81 15.93
C PHE A 190 -4.86 11.41 14.54
N TYR A 191 -3.59 11.47 14.16
CA TYR A 191 -3.15 11.81 12.81
C TYR A 191 -2.86 10.56 12.01
N ILE A 192 -3.11 10.63 10.69
CA ILE A 192 -2.66 9.64 9.71
C ILE A 192 -1.61 10.31 8.84
N LEU A 193 -0.46 9.68 8.78
CA LEU A 193 0.66 10.09 7.94
C LEU A 193 0.87 9.02 6.88
N PRO A 194 0.64 9.30 5.60
CA PRO A 194 0.99 8.40 4.53
C PRO A 194 2.49 8.10 4.55
N SER A 195 2.84 6.83 4.59
CA SER A 195 4.24 6.39 4.45
C SER A 195 4.50 5.89 3.04
N SER A 196 3.55 5.14 2.48
CA SER A 196 3.59 4.65 1.10
C SER A 196 2.18 4.15 0.68
N ILE A 197 2.06 3.58 -0.53
CA ILE A 197 0.85 2.80 -0.88
C ILE A 197 0.75 1.51 -0.05
N HIS A 198 1.82 1.11 0.65
CA HIS A 198 1.90 -0.14 1.40
C HIS A 198 1.42 0.00 2.85
N GLU A 199 1.60 1.18 3.45
CA GLU A 199 1.19 1.43 4.84
C GLU A 199 0.96 2.92 5.10
N VAL A 200 0.24 3.18 6.20
CA VAL A 200 0.16 4.51 6.80
C VAL A 200 0.56 4.43 8.28
N LEU A 201 1.01 5.55 8.83
CA LEU A 201 1.26 5.67 10.28
C LEU A 201 0.07 6.35 10.95
N ALA A 202 -0.37 5.80 12.06
CA ALA A 202 -1.38 6.42 12.94
C ALA A 202 -0.70 6.89 14.23
N MET A 203 -0.77 8.21 14.51
CA MET A 203 -0.08 8.85 15.63
C MET A 203 -1.07 9.61 16.50
N SER A 204 -0.99 9.41 17.82
CA SER A 204 -1.85 10.11 18.78
C SER A 204 -1.76 11.64 18.63
N ALA A 205 -2.91 12.33 18.61
CA ALA A 205 -2.93 13.80 18.64
C ALA A 205 -2.37 14.37 19.96
N LYS A 206 -2.25 13.54 21.01
CA LYS A 206 -1.61 13.90 22.29
C LYS A 206 -0.09 13.93 22.22
N ALA A 207 0.52 13.49 21.12
CA ALA A 207 1.97 13.55 20.95
C ALA A 207 2.55 14.97 20.95
N GLY A 208 1.67 15.98 20.80
CA GLY A 208 2.06 17.40 20.89
C GLY A 208 2.83 17.93 19.69
N LEU A 209 2.86 17.18 18.59
CA LEU A 209 3.51 17.62 17.36
C LEU A 209 2.65 18.68 16.63
N THR A 210 3.31 19.67 16.10
CA THR A 210 2.70 20.70 15.26
C THR A 210 2.37 20.12 13.88
N LYS A 211 1.45 20.78 13.17
CA LYS A 211 1.12 20.42 11.78
C LYS A 211 2.34 20.47 10.86
N GLU A 212 3.22 21.44 11.07
CA GLU A 212 4.45 21.63 10.30
C GLU A 212 5.43 20.47 10.52
N GLU A 213 5.62 20.02 11.78
CA GLU A 213 6.47 18.87 12.09
C GLU A 213 5.92 17.60 11.45
N LEU A 214 4.60 17.35 11.53
CA LEU A 214 3.97 16.19 10.91
C LEU A 214 4.12 16.21 9.39
N LYS A 215 3.94 17.39 8.76
CA LYS A 215 4.12 17.55 7.31
C LYS A 215 5.56 17.31 6.88
N ASN A 216 6.52 17.81 7.64
CA ASN A 216 7.94 17.58 7.37
C ASN A 216 8.30 16.09 7.48
N MET A 217 7.71 15.34 8.43
CA MET A 217 7.90 13.90 8.54
C MET A 217 7.41 13.16 7.28
N VAL A 218 6.20 13.47 6.81
CA VAL A 218 5.65 12.87 5.57
C VAL A 218 6.55 13.19 4.38
N LYS A 219 6.95 14.45 4.25
CA LYS A 219 7.80 14.87 3.15
C LYS A 219 9.17 14.22 3.17
N GLU A 220 9.80 14.08 4.34
CA GLU A 220 11.09 13.41 4.49
C GLU A 220 11.03 11.95 4.02
N VAL A 221 9.96 11.22 4.36
CA VAL A 221 9.74 9.85 3.89
C VAL A 221 9.54 9.83 2.38
N ASN A 222 8.67 10.70 1.84
CA ASN A 222 8.38 10.75 0.41
C ASN A 222 9.62 11.09 -0.44
N ASP A 223 10.48 11.99 0.04
CA ASP A 223 11.65 12.46 -0.70
C ASP A 223 12.84 11.49 -0.63
N ASN A 224 12.97 10.70 0.45
CA ASN A 224 14.19 9.93 0.72
C ASN A 224 14.01 8.41 0.76
N CYS A 225 12.77 7.91 0.95
CA CYS A 225 12.54 6.50 1.25
C CYS A 225 11.70 5.78 0.20
N LEU A 226 10.96 6.49 -0.66
CA LEU A 226 10.00 5.89 -1.56
C LEU A 226 10.49 5.79 -3.01
N LEU A 227 10.07 4.72 -3.66
CA LEU A 227 10.07 4.67 -5.11
C LEU A 227 8.93 5.54 -5.67
N PRO A 228 9.06 6.10 -6.89
CA PRO A 228 8.05 6.99 -7.45
C PRO A 228 6.63 6.40 -7.55
N ASP A 229 6.52 5.10 -7.71
CA ASP A 229 5.27 4.33 -7.80
C ASP A 229 4.67 3.96 -6.44
N GLU A 230 5.44 4.11 -5.35
CA GLU A 230 4.98 3.87 -3.98
C GLU A 230 4.40 5.12 -3.32
N TYR A 231 4.56 6.29 -3.95
CA TYR A 231 4.06 7.55 -3.41
C TYR A 231 2.53 7.57 -3.29
N LEU A 232 2.04 7.94 -2.11
CA LEU A 232 0.61 8.03 -1.81
C LEU A 232 0.12 9.48 -1.71
N SER A 233 0.63 10.27 -0.76
CA SER A 233 0.23 11.67 -0.54
C SER A 233 1.27 12.43 0.29
N ASP A 234 1.31 13.77 0.12
CA ASP A 234 2.06 14.70 0.98
C ASP A 234 1.22 15.24 2.15
N SER A 235 -0.08 14.89 2.19
CA SER A 235 -1.01 15.46 3.17
C SER A 235 -0.96 14.72 4.50
N VAL A 236 -1.20 15.47 5.58
CA VAL A 236 -1.47 14.91 6.91
C VAL A 236 -2.98 14.93 7.15
N TYR A 237 -3.53 13.81 7.61
CA TYR A 237 -4.95 13.71 7.94
C TYR A 237 -5.13 13.64 9.45
N ARG A 238 -6.27 14.17 9.94
CA ARG A 238 -6.68 14.05 11.33
C ARG A 238 -8.03 13.36 11.44
N TYR A 239 -8.08 12.33 12.22
CA TYR A 239 -9.34 11.73 12.62
C TYR A 239 -9.81 12.31 13.96
N ASN A 240 -11.05 12.80 13.98
CA ASN A 240 -11.75 13.26 15.18
C ASN A 240 -12.70 12.17 15.66
N LYS A 241 -12.41 11.61 16.85
CA LYS A 241 -13.21 10.53 17.45
C LYS A 241 -14.64 10.95 17.75
N THR A 242 -14.84 12.20 18.22
CA THR A 242 -16.15 12.69 18.65
C THR A 242 -17.10 12.86 17.46
N PHE A 243 -16.59 13.39 16.34
CA PHE A 243 -17.38 13.64 15.14
C PHE A 243 -17.32 12.50 14.12
N ASN A 244 -16.53 11.46 14.39
CA ASN A 244 -16.25 10.35 13.45
C ASN A 244 -15.92 10.86 12.05
N SER A 245 -15.01 11.84 11.97
CA SER A 245 -14.65 12.52 10.73
C SER A 245 -13.14 12.52 10.49
N LEU A 246 -12.76 12.38 9.23
CA LEU A 246 -11.39 12.48 8.76
C LEU A 246 -11.26 13.73 7.88
N GLU A 247 -10.23 14.53 8.11
CA GLU A 247 -9.96 15.76 7.37
C GLU A 247 -8.47 15.93 7.06
N ILE A 248 -8.16 16.64 5.97
CA ILE A 248 -6.79 17.07 5.67
C ILE A 248 -6.47 18.27 6.58
N VAL A 249 -5.32 18.24 7.27
CA VAL A 249 -4.93 19.30 8.21
C VAL A 249 -3.59 19.97 7.88
N ALA A 250 -2.78 19.37 7.00
CA ALA A 250 -1.53 19.96 6.50
C ALA A 250 -1.14 19.40 5.13
#